data_c9deee09082ddaddae48c14e0b4c9444
#
_entry.id   c9deee09082ddaddae48c14e0b4c9444
#
_cell.length_a   1.000
_cell.length_b   1.000
_cell.length_c   1.000
_cell.angle_alpha   90.00
_cell.angle_beta   90.00
_cell.angle_gamma   90.00
#
_symmetry.space_group_name_H-M   'P 1'
#
loop_
_entity.id
_entity.type
_entity.pdbx_description
1 polymer ?
#
loop_
_entity_poly.entity_id
_entity_poly.type
_entity_poly.pdbx_seq_one_letter_code
_entity_poly.pdbx_strand_id
1 'polypeptide(L)'
;MKKKFAVIAITLFALFSNGFVAAQADDIPVITDAGPLATIEFKGPGSRIHGADISRWQHPNGKLINFKKMRDAGLNFVMIKGSDTRDDADALARKWLKIDRDAAHAAGIYTGFYHYAVLPNVPTKALVIKDAQAQAQKVLWRLASIGGLTEKDLPIALDIENKCVQYRSSNTCSKYASRNTVTTWSETFLREIWQKTGRKPILYSYSNFLESSMKRSPELAQYPLWLAQYGIDPAVPTNQPGMKNSGCYVHSWTAANCKAQWTMWQYTSCGIAPKYGVPGSRLDLNVFRGTHDAFASLRKGSWTPEPADFMPVGESSYMTVKSVVFSNSNRPLVVGVDVMRPTLEPVVTGSVKFVQDPANPMNVSLKQRVERATSGSWTLSVAGIPAGIWSGTIVYFDNSDTHATSSQPITFTIEQALTTPTPKPTKKPVVKPKTDGCRNQIKN
;
A
#
# COMPACT_ATOMS: atom_id res chain seq x y z
N MET A 1 81.12 7.10 51.13
CA MET A 1 80.51 7.54 49.82
C MET A 1 79.66 6.38 49.25
N LYS A 2 78.37 6.48 49.43
CA LYS A 2 77.40 5.47 48.90
C LYS A 2 76.59 6.14 47.83
N LYS A 3 76.78 5.73 46.57
CA LYS A 3 75.94 6.11 45.39
C LYS A 3 74.68 5.33 45.43
N LYS A 4 73.55 6.02 45.48
CA LYS A 4 72.22 5.40 45.26
C LYS A 4 71.91 5.45 43.80
N PHE A 5 71.65 4.29 43.17
CA PHE A 5 71.07 4.16 41.86
C PHE A 5 69.53 4.21 41.98
N ALA A 6 68.89 5.13 41.31
CA ALA A 6 67.43 5.16 41.16
C ALA A 6 67.06 4.36 39.94
N VAL A 7 66.24 3.33 40.13
CA VAL A 7 65.61 2.53 39.07
C VAL A 7 64.30 3.21 38.70
N ILE A 8 64.21 3.72 37.49
CA ILE A 8 62.95 4.21 36.92
C ILE A 8 62.26 3.06 36.29
N ALA A 9 61.14 2.63 36.90
CA ALA A 9 60.22 1.64 36.27
C ALA A 9 59.31 2.39 35.27
N ILE A 10 59.52 2.14 34.00
CA ILE A 10 58.61 2.60 32.93
C ILE A 10 57.50 1.54 32.83
N THR A 11 56.31 1.91 33.32
CA THR A 11 55.12 1.09 33.15
C THR A 11 54.53 1.39 31.77
N LEU A 12 54.69 0.43 30.83
CA LEU A 12 54.04 0.47 29.53
C LEU A 12 52.56 0.14 29.73
N PHE A 13 51.67 1.14 29.62
CA PHE A 13 50.22 0.96 29.50
C PHE A 13 49.95 0.58 28.04
N ALA A 14 49.78 -0.73 27.79
CA ALA A 14 49.22 -1.21 26.51
C ALA A 14 47.73 -0.93 26.50
N LEU A 15 47.37 0.12 25.81
CA LEU A 15 45.97 0.40 25.43
C LEU A 15 45.51 -0.69 24.43
N PHE A 16 44.86 -1.72 24.94
CA PHE A 16 44.03 -2.59 24.07
C PHE A 16 42.83 -1.76 23.59
N SER A 17 42.97 -1.09 22.46
CA SER A 17 41.83 -0.65 21.66
C SER A 17 41.15 -1.89 21.13
N ASN A 18 40.13 -2.39 21.83
CA ASN A 18 39.17 -3.29 21.26
C ASN A 18 38.45 -2.52 20.14
N GLY A 19 39.01 -2.55 18.94
CA GLY A 19 38.32 -2.23 17.73
C GLY A 19 37.14 -3.20 17.60
N PHE A 20 35.96 -2.73 17.92
CA PHE A 20 34.76 -3.37 17.41
C PHE A 20 34.87 -3.31 15.89
N VAL A 21 35.35 -4.37 15.28
CA VAL A 21 35.09 -4.66 13.88
C VAL A 21 33.59 -4.86 13.81
N ALA A 22 32.88 -3.81 13.39
CA ALA A 22 31.50 -3.97 12.97
C ALA A 22 31.56 -5.07 11.90
N ALA A 23 30.99 -6.23 12.21
CA ALA A 23 30.78 -7.26 11.21
C ALA A 23 29.99 -6.60 10.09
N GLN A 24 30.63 -6.35 8.95
CA GLN A 24 29.94 -6.01 7.73
C GLN A 24 28.98 -7.16 7.50
N ALA A 25 27.70 -6.87 7.64
CA ALA A 25 26.69 -7.84 7.24
C ALA A 25 26.89 -8.04 5.74
N ASP A 26 27.31 -9.26 5.39
CA ASP A 26 27.49 -9.64 4.01
C ASP A 26 26.23 -9.26 3.24
N ASP A 27 26.39 -8.40 2.24
CA ASP A 27 25.31 -8.04 1.32
C ASP A 27 24.80 -9.34 0.68
N ILE A 28 23.48 -9.53 0.65
CA ILE A 28 22.93 -10.72 0.00
C ILE A 28 23.23 -10.62 -1.48
N PRO A 29 24.05 -11.52 -2.05
CA PRO A 29 24.47 -11.39 -3.43
C PRO A 29 23.25 -11.47 -4.36
N VAL A 30 23.18 -10.55 -5.31
CA VAL A 30 22.25 -10.67 -6.44
C VAL A 30 22.91 -11.60 -7.44
N ILE A 31 22.34 -12.80 -7.61
CA ILE A 31 22.82 -13.74 -8.62
C ILE A 31 22.40 -13.23 -10.00
N THR A 32 23.36 -12.83 -10.81
CA THR A 32 23.11 -12.24 -12.14
C THR A 32 22.79 -13.28 -13.22
N ASP A 33 23.16 -14.54 -13.03
CA ASP A 33 22.95 -15.59 -14.03
C ASP A 33 21.74 -16.48 -13.72
N ALA A 34 20.55 -15.94 -13.95
CA ALA A 34 19.29 -16.69 -13.83
C ALA A 34 18.79 -17.29 -15.15
N GLY A 35 19.63 -17.32 -16.19
CA GLY A 35 19.23 -17.68 -17.55
C GLY A 35 18.32 -16.62 -18.21
N PRO A 36 17.77 -16.89 -19.40
CA PRO A 36 17.06 -15.90 -20.17
C PRO A 36 15.82 -15.38 -19.41
N LEU A 37 15.62 -14.05 -19.52
CA LEU A 37 14.45 -13.40 -18.96
C LEU A 37 13.20 -13.74 -19.79
N ALA A 38 12.08 -13.95 -19.12
CA ALA A 38 10.82 -14.20 -19.79
C ALA A 38 10.28 -12.92 -20.45
N THR A 39 9.63 -13.09 -21.60
CA THR A 39 8.89 -12.01 -22.25
C THR A 39 7.73 -11.59 -21.37
N ILE A 40 7.52 -10.29 -21.21
CA ILE A 40 6.39 -9.73 -20.48
C ILE A 40 5.26 -9.45 -21.47
N GLU A 41 4.05 -9.91 -21.14
CA GLU A 41 2.86 -9.74 -21.93
C GLU A 41 1.84 -8.86 -21.22
N PHE A 42 1.26 -7.90 -21.93
CA PHE A 42 0.22 -7.00 -21.43
C PHE A 42 -1.19 -7.60 -21.68
N LYS A 43 -1.38 -8.85 -21.27
CA LYS A 43 -2.63 -9.60 -21.46
C LYS A 43 -3.56 -9.58 -20.25
N GLY A 44 -3.17 -8.90 -19.17
CA GLY A 44 -4.01 -8.76 -18.00
C GLY A 44 -5.19 -7.80 -18.20
N PRO A 45 -6.12 -7.79 -17.25
CA PRO A 45 -7.25 -6.87 -17.28
C PRO A 45 -6.82 -5.43 -17.47
N GLY A 46 -7.46 -4.71 -18.38
CA GLY A 46 -7.09 -3.33 -18.74
C GLY A 46 -5.77 -3.20 -19.48
N SER A 47 -5.36 -4.24 -20.22
CA SER A 47 -4.06 -4.30 -20.92
C SER A 47 -2.86 -4.03 -19.99
N ARG A 48 -2.91 -4.58 -18.78
CA ARG A 48 -1.84 -4.49 -17.78
C ARG A 48 -1.05 -5.80 -17.68
N ILE A 49 0.13 -5.74 -17.08
CA ILE A 49 0.90 -6.94 -16.74
C ILE A 49 0.15 -7.68 -15.64
N HIS A 50 -0.22 -8.93 -15.90
CA HIS A 50 -1.05 -9.75 -15.01
C HIS A 50 -0.19 -10.59 -14.08
N GLY A 51 -0.62 -10.74 -12.84
CA GLY A 51 0.01 -11.55 -11.82
C GLY A 51 -0.97 -12.15 -10.83
N ALA A 52 -0.42 -12.93 -9.89
CA ALA A 52 -1.14 -13.47 -8.76
C ALA A 52 -0.31 -13.38 -7.49
N ASP A 53 -0.92 -13.66 -6.35
CA ASP A 53 -0.17 -13.98 -5.14
C ASP A 53 -0.65 -15.30 -4.53
N ILE A 54 0.30 -16.01 -3.92
CA ILE A 54 0.11 -17.36 -3.43
C ILE A 54 0.74 -17.57 -2.05
N SER A 55 0.19 -18.54 -1.35
CA SER A 55 0.67 -19.00 -0.04
C SER A 55 0.34 -20.48 0.14
N ARG A 56 0.48 -20.97 1.35
CA ARG A 56 0.07 -22.34 1.72
C ARG A 56 -1.36 -22.71 1.29
N TRP A 57 -2.24 -21.72 1.18
CA TRP A 57 -3.64 -21.95 0.84
C TRP A 57 -3.87 -22.45 -0.58
N GLN A 58 -2.90 -22.18 -1.47
CA GLN A 58 -2.92 -22.65 -2.84
C GLN A 58 -2.35 -24.08 -3.00
N HIS A 59 -1.98 -24.71 -1.86
CA HIS A 59 -1.48 -26.09 -1.79
C HIS A 59 -2.37 -27.03 -0.96
N PRO A 60 -3.68 -27.13 -1.21
CA PRO A 60 -4.56 -28.01 -0.46
C PRO A 60 -4.07 -29.46 -0.57
N ASN A 61 -3.93 -30.14 0.56
CA ASN A 61 -3.42 -31.52 0.63
C ASN A 61 -2.03 -31.72 -0.01
N GLY A 62 -1.19 -30.66 -0.02
CA GLY A 62 0.16 -30.72 -0.58
C GLY A 62 0.24 -30.75 -2.09
N LYS A 63 -0.84 -30.41 -2.82
CA LYS A 63 -0.85 -30.38 -4.28
C LYS A 63 0.04 -29.25 -4.80
N LEU A 64 0.76 -29.54 -5.88
CA LEU A 64 1.62 -28.57 -6.56
C LEU A 64 0.81 -27.68 -7.50
N ILE A 65 1.29 -26.44 -7.69
CA ILE A 65 0.76 -25.48 -8.67
C ILE A 65 1.35 -25.80 -10.05
N ASN A 66 0.53 -25.73 -11.09
CA ASN A 66 0.98 -25.83 -12.47
C ASN A 66 1.31 -24.44 -13.03
N PHE A 67 2.54 -23.99 -12.82
CA PHE A 67 3.00 -22.67 -13.27
C PHE A 67 3.05 -22.54 -14.80
N LYS A 68 3.21 -23.66 -15.54
CA LYS A 68 3.10 -23.58 -17.00
C LYS A 68 1.67 -23.18 -17.41
N LYS A 69 0.65 -23.80 -16.82
CA LYS A 69 -0.75 -23.40 -17.06
C LYS A 69 -1.01 -21.97 -16.61
N MET A 70 -0.39 -21.53 -15.51
CA MET A 70 -0.46 -20.14 -15.02
C MET A 70 0.10 -19.17 -16.06
N ARG A 71 1.26 -19.48 -16.63
CA ARG A 71 1.88 -18.69 -17.70
C ARG A 71 1.04 -18.66 -18.96
N ASP A 72 0.55 -19.83 -19.40
CA ASP A 72 -0.30 -19.96 -20.58
C ASP A 72 -1.63 -19.18 -20.44
N ALA A 73 -2.12 -19.00 -19.19
CA ALA A 73 -3.27 -18.17 -18.87
C ALA A 73 -2.95 -16.65 -18.81
N GLY A 74 -1.73 -16.24 -19.14
CA GLY A 74 -1.33 -14.84 -19.29
C GLY A 74 -0.74 -14.19 -18.04
N LEU A 75 -0.42 -14.95 -16.97
CA LEU A 75 0.26 -14.40 -15.81
C LEU A 75 1.76 -14.27 -16.06
N ASN A 76 2.33 -13.11 -15.72
CA ASN A 76 3.73 -12.80 -15.89
C ASN A 76 4.52 -12.86 -14.59
N PHE A 77 3.86 -12.64 -13.45
CA PHE A 77 4.50 -12.68 -12.15
C PHE A 77 3.63 -13.31 -11.07
N VAL A 78 4.29 -13.78 -10.03
CA VAL A 78 3.64 -14.30 -8.83
C VAL A 78 4.38 -13.82 -7.58
N MET A 79 3.62 -13.32 -6.61
CA MET A 79 4.13 -12.98 -5.28
C MET A 79 3.91 -14.18 -4.36
N ILE A 80 4.98 -14.71 -3.76
CA ILE A 80 4.97 -15.93 -2.96
C ILE A 80 5.14 -15.57 -1.50
N LYS A 81 4.31 -16.11 -0.60
CA LYS A 81 4.55 -15.96 0.83
C LYS A 81 5.88 -16.59 1.22
N GLY A 82 6.89 -15.77 1.49
CA GLY A 82 8.24 -16.20 1.83
C GLY A 82 8.45 -16.40 3.32
N SER A 83 7.74 -15.64 4.16
CA SER A 83 7.84 -15.73 5.61
C SER A 83 6.60 -15.14 6.31
N ASP A 84 6.49 -15.43 7.59
CA ASP A 84 5.42 -14.94 8.48
C ASP A 84 6.03 -14.66 9.87
N THR A 85 5.47 -13.74 10.61
CA THR A 85 5.88 -13.50 12.01
C THR A 85 5.55 -14.71 12.89
N ARG A 86 4.44 -15.40 12.61
CA ARG A 86 3.96 -16.57 13.37
C ARG A 86 4.68 -17.83 12.92
N ASP A 87 5.22 -18.60 13.85
CA ASP A 87 6.13 -19.72 13.57
C ASP A 87 5.48 -20.86 12.76
N ASP A 88 4.22 -21.21 13.04
CA ASP A 88 3.48 -22.24 12.30
C ASP A 88 3.24 -21.85 10.83
N ALA A 89 2.84 -20.59 10.60
CA ALA A 89 2.64 -20.06 9.26
C ALA A 89 3.97 -19.88 8.53
N ASP A 90 5.03 -19.49 9.24
CA ASP A 90 6.39 -19.36 8.70
C ASP A 90 6.98 -20.69 8.26
N ALA A 91 6.75 -21.76 9.03
CA ALA A 91 7.21 -23.12 8.65
C ALA A 91 6.58 -23.57 7.32
N LEU A 92 5.29 -23.23 7.09
CA LEU A 92 4.61 -23.53 5.84
C LEU A 92 5.08 -22.62 4.68
N ALA A 93 5.32 -21.35 4.93
CA ALA A 93 5.91 -20.45 3.95
C ALA A 93 7.30 -20.96 3.51
N ARG A 94 8.16 -21.37 4.46
CA ARG A 94 9.47 -21.96 4.18
C ARG A 94 9.38 -23.20 3.31
N LYS A 95 8.40 -24.07 3.57
CA LYS A 95 8.23 -25.32 2.81
C LYS A 95 7.99 -25.04 1.32
N TRP A 96 7.15 -24.05 0.99
CA TRP A 96 6.70 -23.85 -0.38
C TRP A 96 7.57 -22.88 -1.18
N LEU A 97 8.23 -21.94 -0.52
CA LEU A 97 8.94 -20.83 -1.16
C LEU A 97 9.86 -21.29 -2.31
N LYS A 98 10.79 -22.20 -2.04
CA LYS A 98 11.75 -22.64 -3.05
C LYS A 98 11.09 -23.47 -4.15
N ILE A 99 10.15 -24.33 -3.79
CA ILE A 99 9.41 -25.20 -4.72
C ILE A 99 8.68 -24.33 -5.75
N ASP A 100 7.93 -23.34 -5.27
CA ASP A 100 7.12 -22.49 -6.13
C ASP A 100 7.98 -21.53 -6.96
N ARG A 101 9.04 -20.97 -6.35
CA ARG A 101 9.98 -20.10 -7.07
C ARG A 101 10.62 -20.82 -8.25
N ASP A 102 11.19 -21.99 -8.01
CA ASP A 102 11.90 -22.74 -9.03
C ASP A 102 10.95 -23.15 -10.18
N ALA A 103 9.75 -23.63 -9.83
CA ALA A 103 8.74 -24.00 -10.81
C ALA A 103 8.19 -22.80 -11.60
N ALA A 104 8.00 -21.66 -10.95
CA ALA A 104 7.59 -20.42 -11.62
C ALA A 104 8.67 -19.91 -12.59
N HIS A 105 9.93 -19.89 -12.17
CA HIS A 105 11.06 -19.51 -13.02
C HIS A 105 11.22 -20.45 -14.23
N ALA A 106 11.04 -21.76 -14.03
CA ALA A 106 11.07 -22.73 -15.11
C ALA A 106 9.93 -22.54 -16.12
N ALA A 107 8.79 -22.03 -15.66
CA ALA A 107 7.65 -21.70 -16.51
C ALA A 107 7.72 -20.28 -17.15
N GLY A 108 8.77 -19.51 -16.90
CA GLY A 108 8.91 -18.15 -17.41
C GLY A 108 8.03 -17.13 -16.68
N ILE A 109 7.78 -17.34 -15.41
CA ILE A 109 7.06 -16.42 -14.52
C ILE A 109 8.07 -15.75 -13.58
N TYR A 110 8.01 -14.43 -13.46
CA TYR A 110 8.76 -13.68 -12.45
C TYR A 110 8.19 -13.92 -11.06
N THR A 111 9.05 -13.97 -10.05
CA THR A 111 8.61 -14.20 -8.67
C THR A 111 8.93 -13.00 -7.78
N GLY A 112 8.12 -12.77 -6.77
CA GLY A 112 8.41 -11.88 -5.66
C GLY A 112 8.10 -12.61 -4.36
N PHE A 113 8.58 -12.07 -3.24
CA PHE A 113 8.35 -12.68 -1.93
C PHE A 113 7.70 -11.68 -1.00
N TYR A 114 6.74 -12.12 -0.20
CA TYR A 114 6.18 -11.27 0.83
C TYR A 114 6.31 -11.87 2.23
N HIS A 115 6.47 -10.97 3.19
CA HIS A 115 6.48 -11.26 4.62
C HIS A 115 5.19 -10.76 5.24
N TYR A 116 4.40 -11.67 5.82
CA TYR A 116 3.22 -11.28 6.60
C TYR A 116 3.65 -10.85 8.00
N ALA A 117 3.42 -9.59 8.32
CA ALA A 117 3.85 -8.98 9.57
C ALA A 117 2.77 -9.00 10.64
N VAL A 118 3.15 -9.38 11.85
CA VAL A 118 2.38 -9.14 13.08
C VAL A 118 3.20 -8.23 13.98
N LEU A 119 2.58 -7.15 14.41
CA LEU A 119 3.23 -6.13 15.23
C LEU A 119 3.44 -6.60 16.68
N PRO A 120 4.53 -6.19 17.35
CA PRO A 120 4.81 -6.59 18.72
C PRO A 120 3.96 -5.81 19.73
N ASN A 121 3.62 -6.46 20.84
CA ASN A 121 3.06 -5.80 22.01
C ASN A 121 4.18 -5.34 22.95
N VAL A 122 4.79 -4.21 22.66
CA VAL A 122 5.94 -3.68 23.42
C VAL A 122 5.70 -2.22 23.84
N PRO A 123 6.28 -1.79 24.98
CA PRO A 123 5.97 -0.49 25.57
C PRO A 123 6.75 0.70 24.96
N THR A 124 7.87 0.45 24.27
CA THR A 124 8.76 1.54 23.83
C THR A 124 9.03 1.52 22.33
N LYS A 125 9.30 2.69 21.75
CA LYS A 125 9.70 2.85 20.35
C LYS A 125 10.96 2.05 20.02
N ALA A 126 11.93 1.98 20.93
CA ALA A 126 13.16 1.23 20.72
C ALA A 126 12.89 -0.27 20.55
N LEU A 127 11.96 -0.84 21.30
CA LEU A 127 11.56 -2.24 21.16
C LEU A 127 10.75 -2.48 19.88
N VAL A 128 9.95 -1.52 19.43
CA VAL A 128 9.27 -1.58 18.12
C VAL A 128 10.28 -1.64 16.99
N ILE A 129 11.31 -0.80 17.02
CA ILE A 129 12.41 -0.80 16.05
C ILE A 129 13.16 -2.13 16.07
N LYS A 130 13.52 -2.61 17.25
CA LYS A 130 14.25 -3.89 17.43
C LYS A 130 13.46 -5.07 16.85
N ASP A 131 12.14 -5.11 17.05
CA ASP A 131 11.28 -6.15 16.48
C ASP A 131 11.24 -6.08 14.96
N ALA A 132 11.04 -4.88 14.38
CA ALA A 132 11.04 -4.68 12.92
C ALA A 132 12.36 -5.16 12.29
N GLN A 133 13.49 -4.84 12.91
CA GLN A 133 14.82 -5.30 12.49
C GLN A 133 14.94 -6.82 12.59
N ALA A 134 14.45 -7.44 13.66
CA ALA A 134 14.49 -8.89 13.83
C ALA A 134 13.64 -9.61 12.77
N GLN A 135 12.45 -9.06 12.44
CA GLN A 135 11.60 -9.62 11.38
C GLN A 135 12.22 -9.41 10.00
N ALA A 136 12.82 -8.27 9.73
CA ALA A 136 13.59 -8.02 8.50
C ALA A 136 14.77 -9.02 8.39
N GLN A 137 15.53 -9.24 9.46
CA GLN A 137 16.63 -10.22 9.47
C GLN A 137 16.13 -11.65 9.21
N LYS A 138 14.97 -12.04 9.74
CA LYS A 138 14.33 -13.33 9.43
C LYS A 138 14.08 -13.49 7.92
N VAL A 139 13.60 -12.44 7.26
CA VAL A 139 13.39 -12.42 5.80
C VAL A 139 14.70 -12.55 5.05
N LEU A 140 15.73 -11.83 5.48
CA LEU A 140 17.06 -11.87 4.85
C LEU A 140 17.70 -13.27 4.95
N TRP A 141 17.59 -13.92 6.10
CA TRP A 141 18.03 -15.31 6.25
C TRP A 141 17.24 -16.28 5.37
N ARG A 142 15.93 -16.02 5.21
CA ARG A 142 15.11 -16.81 4.30
C ARG A 142 15.56 -16.67 2.85
N LEU A 143 15.88 -15.46 2.40
CA LEU A 143 16.45 -15.24 1.09
C LEU A 143 17.80 -15.91 0.89
N ALA A 144 18.70 -15.78 1.86
CA ALA A 144 20.00 -16.43 1.81
C ALA A 144 19.85 -17.96 1.67
N SER A 145 18.86 -18.56 2.35
CA SER A 145 18.61 -20.01 2.29
C SER A 145 18.16 -20.53 0.92
N ILE A 146 17.70 -19.65 0.04
CA ILE A 146 17.29 -19.98 -1.33
C ILE A 146 18.24 -19.40 -2.40
N GLY A 147 19.42 -18.90 -1.99
CA GLY A 147 20.45 -18.37 -2.88
C GLY A 147 20.31 -16.89 -3.23
N GLY A 148 19.54 -16.10 -2.45
CA GLY A 148 19.36 -14.68 -2.69
C GLY A 148 18.34 -14.35 -3.77
N LEU A 149 18.30 -13.07 -4.18
CA LEU A 149 17.45 -12.58 -5.29
C LEU A 149 18.20 -12.73 -6.62
N THR A 150 17.46 -13.11 -7.65
CA THR A 150 17.96 -13.16 -9.04
C THR A 150 17.35 -12.05 -9.87
N GLU A 151 17.71 -11.95 -11.14
CA GLU A 151 17.07 -11.02 -12.09
C GLU A 151 15.61 -11.40 -12.43
N LYS A 152 15.19 -12.63 -12.11
CA LYS A 152 13.80 -13.09 -12.26
C LYS A 152 12.93 -12.77 -11.06
N ASP A 153 13.51 -12.22 -9.99
CA ASP A 153 12.79 -11.89 -8.78
C ASP A 153 12.44 -10.40 -8.69
N LEU A 154 11.22 -10.12 -8.32
CA LEU A 154 10.73 -8.82 -7.86
C LEU A 154 11.28 -8.53 -6.45
N PRO A 155 11.29 -7.27 -6.01
CA PRO A 155 11.65 -6.94 -4.64
C PRO A 155 10.72 -7.63 -3.62
N ILE A 156 11.25 -7.72 -2.39
CA ILE A 156 10.47 -8.23 -1.25
C ILE A 156 9.32 -7.28 -0.95
N ALA A 157 8.17 -7.83 -0.58
CA ALA A 157 7.04 -7.05 -0.09
C ALA A 157 6.86 -7.22 1.42
N LEU A 158 6.60 -6.12 2.10
CA LEU A 158 6.03 -6.09 3.43
C LEU A 158 4.51 -6.18 3.32
N ASP A 159 3.93 -7.25 3.83
CA ASP A 159 2.49 -7.44 3.96
C ASP A 159 2.07 -7.07 5.39
N ILE A 160 1.42 -5.89 5.53
CA ILE A 160 0.97 -5.37 6.82
C ILE A 160 -0.51 -4.98 6.76
N GLU A 161 -1.34 -5.77 7.44
CA GLU A 161 -2.79 -5.67 7.37
C GLU A 161 -3.47 -5.59 8.73
N ASN A 162 -2.72 -5.81 9.81
CA ASN A 162 -3.27 -5.94 11.13
C ASN A 162 -2.47 -5.14 12.16
N LYS A 163 -3.17 -4.28 12.91
CA LYS A 163 -2.59 -3.52 14.02
C LYS A 163 -2.90 -4.09 15.40
N CYS A 164 -3.53 -5.26 15.48
CA CYS A 164 -3.77 -5.91 16.76
C CYS A 164 -2.47 -6.49 17.31
N VAL A 165 -2.12 -6.08 18.52
CA VAL A 165 -0.91 -6.52 19.23
C VAL A 165 -1.21 -7.43 20.41
N GLN A 166 -2.49 -7.58 20.79
CA GLN A 166 -2.91 -8.49 21.85
C GLN A 166 -4.33 -8.98 21.59
N TYR A 167 -4.51 -10.28 21.64
CA TYR A 167 -5.81 -10.94 21.49
C TYR A 167 -6.32 -11.47 22.82
N ARG A 168 -7.65 -11.53 22.97
CA ARG A 168 -8.33 -12.27 24.01
C ARG A 168 -8.45 -13.74 23.62
N SER A 169 -8.81 -14.60 24.56
CA SER A 169 -9.08 -16.02 24.28
C SER A 169 -10.16 -16.26 23.21
N SER A 170 -11.05 -15.30 23.01
CA SER A 170 -12.09 -15.29 21.96
C SER A 170 -11.56 -14.89 20.56
N ASN A 171 -10.26 -14.76 20.35
CA ASN A 171 -9.62 -14.22 19.12
C ASN A 171 -10.04 -12.79 18.77
N THR A 172 -10.68 -12.05 19.70
CA THR A 172 -10.97 -10.63 19.53
C THR A 172 -9.77 -9.78 19.97
N CYS A 173 -9.50 -8.71 19.25
CA CYS A 173 -8.40 -7.83 19.62
C CYS A 173 -8.70 -7.06 20.90
N SER A 174 -7.78 -7.11 21.87
CA SER A 174 -7.87 -6.38 23.13
C SER A 174 -6.97 -5.15 23.17
N LYS A 175 -5.93 -5.11 22.34
CA LYS A 175 -5.02 -3.96 22.24
C LYS A 175 -4.54 -3.75 20.81
N TYR A 176 -4.64 -2.50 20.36
CA TYR A 176 -4.18 -2.09 19.04
C TYR A 176 -2.90 -1.26 19.12
N ALA A 177 -2.00 -1.45 18.16
CA ALA A 177 -0.88 -0.55 17.96
C ALA A 177 -1.38 0.85 17.56
N SER A 178 -0.67 1.87 17.99
CA SER A 178 -0.92 3.25 17.55
C SER A 178 -0.50 3.43 16.09
N ARG A 179 -1.09 4.42 15.40
CA ARG A 179 -0.66 4.78 14.03
C ARG A 179 0.84 5.06 13.95
N ASN A 180 1.40 5.69 14.99
CA ASN A 180 2.84 5.95 15.09
C ASN A 180 3.66 4.66 15.15
N THR A 181 3.20 3.70 15.95
CA THR A 181 3.85 2.38 16.09
C THR A 181 3.86 1.63 14.76
N VAL A 182 2.70 1.56 14.09
CA VAL A 182 2.58 0.90 12.78
C VAL A 182 3.53 1.53 11.77
N THR A 183 3.52 2.87 11.66
CA THR A 183 4.38 3.61 10.72
C THR A 183 5.86 3.41 11.01
N THR A 184 6.30 3.61 12.26
CA THR A 184 7.71 3.44 12.65
C THR A 184 8.20 2.01 12.39
N TRP A 185 7.37 1.01 12.69
CA TRP A 185 7.72 -0.40 12.46
C TRP A 185 7.90 -0.66 10.95
N SER A 186 6.95 -0.21 10.13
CA SER A 186 6.99 -0.39 8.67
C SER A 186 8.18 0.31 8.02
N GLU A 187 8.45 1.57 8.40
CA GLU A 187 9.62 2.31 7.92
C GLU A 187 10.92 1.57 8.26
N THR A 188 11.04 1.09 9.49
CA THR A 188 12.23 0.36 9.93
C THR A 188 12.43 -0.93 9.15
N PHE A 189 11.37 -1.74 9.02
CA PHE A 189 11.45 -3.01 8.27
C PHE A 189 11.85 -2.79 6.80
N LEU A 190 11.16 -1.87 6.11
CA LEU A 190 11.41 -1.59 4.70
C LEU A 190 12.82 -1.03 4.46
N ARG A 191 13.28 -0.14 5.32
CA ARG A 191 14.65 0.41 5.26
C ARG A 191 15.73 -0.66 5.45
N GLU A 192 15.56 -1.56 6.44
CA GLU A 192 16.48 -2.68 6.66
C GLU A 192 16.56 -3.60 5.44
N ILE A 193 15.42 -3.98 4.85
CA ILE A 193 15.38 -4.79 3.64
C ILE A 193 16.08 -4.08 2.48
N TRP A 194 15.78 -2.78 2.27
CA TRP A 194 16.41 -2.02 1.19
C TRP A 194 17.94 -1.94 1.34
N GLN A 195 18.40 -1.57 2.53
CA GLN A 195 19.84 -1.46 2.83
C GLN A 195 20.60 -2.77 2.61
N LYS A 196 19.97 -3.90 2.91
CA LYS A 196 20.62 -5.22 2.82
C LYS A 196 20.51 -5.90 1.45
N THR A 197 19.48 -5.59 0.68
CA THR A 197 19.25 -6.20 -0.64
C THR A 197 19.64 -5.31 -1.80
N GLY A 198 19.86 -4.02 -1.56
CA GLY A 198 20.03 -3.01 -2.61
C GLY A 198 18.79 -2.78 -3.46
N ARG A 199 17.70 -3.52 -3.24
CA ARG A 199 16.45 -3.40 -3.96
C ARG A 199 15.38 -2.74 -3.10
N LYS A 200 14.75 -1.71 -3.62
CA LYS A 200 13.67 -0.98 -2.94
C LYS A 200 12.48 -1.92 -2.72
N PRO A 201 12.14 -2.26 -1.46
CA PRO A 201 11.06 -3.20 -1.17
C PRO A 201 9.67 -2.60 -1.47
N ILE A 202 8.67 -3.45 -1.55
CA ILE A 202 7.28 -3.12 -1.83
C ILE A 202 6.51 -3.05 -0.50
N LEU A 203 5.63 -2.07 -0.36
CA LEU A 203 4.66 -2.04 0.76
C LEU A 203 3.32 -2.56 0.25
N TYR A 204 2.82 -3.65 0.87
CA TYR A 204 1.47 -4.16 0.62
C TYR A 204 0.56 -3.87 1.81
N SER A 205 -0.62 -3.38 1.48
CA SER A 205 -1.75 -3.28 2.41
C SER A 205 -3.05 -2.95 1.65
N TYR A 206 -4.16 -2.83 2.38
CA TYR A 206 -5.41 -2.35 1.81
C TYR A 206 -5.69 -0.91 2.22
N SER A 207 -6.47 -0.20 1.37
CA SER A 207 -6.67 1.24 1.48
C SER A 207 -7.14 1.72 2.85
N ASN A 208 -8.12 1.03 3.44
CA ASN A 208 -8.63 1.43 4.76
C ASN A 208 -7.59 1.25 5.88
N PHE A 209 -6.70 0.25 5.78
CA PHE A 209 -5.62 0.08 6.76
C PHE A 209 -4.62 1.24 6.65
N LEU A 210 -4.20 1.57 5.44
CA LEU A 210 -3.29 2.69 5.20
C LEU A 210 -3.83 4.00 5.78
N GLU A 211 -5.11 4.29 5.54
CA GLU A 211 -5.74 5.52 6.03
C GLU A 211 -5.97 5.55 7.54
N SER A 212 -6.48 4.44 8.09
CA SER A 212 -6.90 4.40 9.50
C SER A 212 -5.81 3.99 10.48
N SER A 213 -4.79 3.28 10.01
CA SER A 213 -3.82 2.60 10.89
C SER A 213 -2.39 3.08 10.73
N MET A 214 -2.08 3.86 9.69
CA MET A 214 -0.75 4.43 9.46
C MET A 214 -0.81 5.96 9.47
N LYS A 215 0.32 6.61 9.77
CA LYS A 215 0.48 8.05 9.56
C LYS A 215 1.01 8.29 8.15
N ARG A 216 0.74 9.45 7.59
CA ARG A 216 1.47 9.93 6.42
C ARG A 216 2.95 9.96 6.73
N SER A 217 3.73 9.41 5.84
CA SER A 217 5.18 9.34 5.96
C SER A 217 5.83 9.60 4.60
N PRO A 218 6.67 10.63 4.48
CA PRO A 218 7.46 10.85 3.27
C PRO A 218 8.40 9.69 2.97
N GLU A 219 8.84 8.96 3.99
CA GLU A 219 9.68 7.77 3.82
C GLU A 219 8.86 6.64 3.17
N LEU A 220 7.69 6.32 3.71
CA LEU A 220 6.85 5.26 3.15
C LEU A 220 6.38 5.58 1.71
N ALA A 221 6.19 6.86 1.38
CA ALA A 221 5.80 7.28 0.04
C ALA A 221 6.89 7.02 -1.04
N GLN A 222 8.12 6.69 -0.65
CA GLN A 222 9.21 6.36 -1.56
C GLN A 222 9.22 4.90 -2.00
N TYR A 223 8.42 4.05 -1.37
CA TYR A 223 8.35 2.63 -1.69
C TYR A 223 7.23 2.35 -2.69
N PRO A 224 7.43 1.39 -3.61
CA PRO A 224 6.35 0.91 -4.46
C PRO A 224 5.18 0.42 -3.60
N LEU A 225 3.95 0.80 -3.96
CA LEU A 225 2.75 0.39 -3.25
C LEU A 225 2.05 -0.76 -3.99
N TRP A 226 1.88 -1.88 -3.31
CA TRP A 226 0.99 -2.96 -3.73
C TRP A 226 -0.30 -2.86 -2.93
N LEU A 227 -1.37 -2.41 -3.57
CA LEU A 227 -2.61 -2.04 -2.93
C LEU A 227 -3.69 -3.11 -3.15
N ALA A 228 -4.27 -3.61 -2.06
CA ALA A 228 -5.47 -4.42 -2.14
C ALA A 228 -6.72 -3.53 -2.14
N GLN A 229 -7.50 -3.64 -3.22
CA GLN A 229 -8.78 -2.94 -3.35
C GLN A 229 -9.71 -3.72 -4.29
N TYR A 230 -10.78 -4.26 -3.73
CA TYR A 230 -11.71 -5.12 -4.44
C TYR A 230 -12.96 -4.37 -4.90
N GLY A 231 -13.64 -4.92 -5.90
CA GLY A 231 -14.94 -4.44 -6.38
C GLY A 231 -14.86 -3.33 -7.43
N ILE A 232 -13.69 -3.09 -8.02
CA ILE A 232 -13.48 -2.25 -9.21
C ILE A 232 -12.98 -3.14 -10.34
N ASP A 233 -13.47 -2.93 -11.56
CA ASP A 233 -13.06 -3.74 -12.72
C ASP A 233 -11.72 -3.25 -13.28
N PRO A 234 -10.64 -4.02 -13.17
CA PRO A 234 -9.36 -3.65 -13.76
C PRO A 234 -9.33 -3.84 -15.29
N ALA A 235 -10.36 -4.46 -15.90
CA ALA A 235 -10.49 -4.54 -17.35
C ALA A 235 -10.76 -3.17 -17.98
N VAL A 236 -11.25 -2.22 -17.19
CA VAL A 236 -11.38 -0.82 -17.61
C VAL A 236 -10.03 -0.14 -17.35
N PRO A 237 -9.27 0.29 -18.38
CA PRO A 237 -7.91 0.82 -18.22
C PRO A 237 -7.78 2.00 -17.26
N THR A 238 -8.83 2.82 -17.17
CA THR A 238 -8.89 4.01 -16.33
C THR A 238 -9.27 3.74 -14.87
N ASN A 239 -9.76 2.53 -14.54
CA ASN A 239 -10.07 2.20 -13.17
C ASN A 239 -8.81 2.18 -12.30
N GLN A 240 -8.93 2.77 -11.13
CA GLN A 240 -7.88 2.91 -10.15
C GLN A 240 -8.34 2.33 -8.81
N PRO A 241 -7.46 1.66 -8.07
CA PRO A 241 -7.78 1.25 -6.70
C PRO A 241 -8.26 2.45 -5.89
N GLY A 242 -9.35 2.27 -5.14
CA GLY A 242 -9.87 3.33 -4.26
C GLY A 242 -10.81 4.35 -4.88
N MET A 243 -10.93 4.41 -6.18
CA MET A 243 -11.88 5.32 -6.85
C MET A 243 -13.33 5.05 -6.46
N LYS A 244 -13.66 3.83 -6.06
CA LYS A 244 -15.02 3.45 -5.60
C LYS A 244 -15.47 4.19 -4.35
N ASN A 245 -14.56 4.68 -3.54
CA ASN A 245 -14.85 5.40 -2.31
C ASN A 245 -14.71 6.91 -2.52
N SER A 246 -15.29 7.50 -3.52
CA SER A 246 -15.43 8.95 -3.80
C SER A 246 -14.38 9.88 -3.12
N GLY A 247 -13.22 9.36 -2.76
CA GLY A 247 -12.19 10.05 -2.01
C GLY A 247 -10.83 9.90 -2.65
N CYS A 248 -10.04 10.97 -2.68
CA CYS A 248 -8.60 10.83 -2.79
C CYS A 248 -8.11 9.97 -1.65
N TYR A 249 -7.16 9.12 -1.89
CA TYR A 249 -6.35 8.60 -0.81
C TYR A 249 -5.57 9.73 -0.17
N VAL A 250 -6.07 10.24 0.93
CA VAL A 250 -5.43 11.34 1.66
C VAL A 250 -4.38 10.78 2.64
N HIS A 251 -3.59 9.83 2.18
CA HIS A 251 -2.47 9.28 2.94
C HIS A 251 -1.17 9.45 2.15
N SER A 252 -0.09 8.89 2.67
CA SER A 252 1.28 9.09 2.18
C SER A 252 1.50 8.79 0.69
N TRP A 253 0.70 7.90 0.11
CA TRP A 253 0.84 7.43 -1.26
C TRP A 253 -0.02 8.17 -2.28
N THR A 254 -0.71 9.22 -1.85
CA THR A 254 -1.52 10.04 -2.74
C THR A 254 -0.88 11.39 -2.94
N ALA A 255 -0.70 11.80 -4.18
CA ALA A 255 -0.31 13.17 -4.48
C ALA A 255 -1.41 14.16 -4.09
N ALA A 256 -1.06 15.44 -3.89
CA ALA A 256 -2.01 16.49 -3.50
C ALA A 256 -3.19 16.65 -4.47
N ASN A 257 -3.01 16.24 -5.74
CA ASN A 257 -4.02 16.25 -6.79
C ASN A 257 -4.82 14.93 -6.89
N CYS A 258 -4.82 14.09 -5.87
CA CYS A 258 -5.51 12.80 -5.81
C CYS A 258 -5.04 11.72 -6.79
N LYS A 259 -3.86 11.85 -7.35
CA LYS A 259 -3.26 10.78 -8.14
C LYS A 259 -2.76 9.68 -7.20
N ALA A 260 -3.25 8.47 -7.35
CA ALA A 260 -2.79 7.33 -6.59
C ALA A 260 -1.44 6.85 -7.14
N GLN A 261 -0.44 6.75 -6.27
CA GLN A 261 0.89 6.25 -6.61
C GLN A 261 1.00 4.76 -6.29
N TRP A 262 0.06 3.97 -6.78
CA TRP A 262 0.15 2.52 -6.63
C TRP A 262 0.96 1.91 -7.80
N THR A 263 1.68 0.86 -7.51
CA THR A 263 2.52 0.13 -8.48
C THR A 263 1.89 -1.20 -8.86
N MET A 264 1.32 -1.89 -7.88
CA MET A 264 0.60 -3.14 -8.07
C MET A 264 -0.77 -3.04 -7.40
N TRP A 265 -1.76 -3.67 -8.00
CA TRP A 265 -3.13 -3.72 -7.49
C TRP A 265 -3.63 -5.15 -7.40
N GLN A 266 -3.85 -5.61 -6.16
CA GLN A 266 -4.59 -6.84 -5.90
C GLN A 266 -6.09 -6.50 -6.03
N TYR A 267 -6.69 -6.88 -7.14
CA TYR A 267 -8.03 -6.45 -7.48
C TYR A 267 -9.13 -7.43 -7.07
N THR A 268 -8.78 -8.67 -6.74
CA THR A 268 -9.70 -9.70 -6.25
C THR A 268 -8.98 -10.76 -5.45
N SER A 269 -9.67 -11.34 -4.47
CA SER A 269 -9.29 -12.59 -3.78
C SER A 269 -10.19 -13.76 -4.18
N CYS A 270 -10.96 -13.59 -5.26
CA CYS A 270 -11.95 -14.57 -5.74
C CYS A 270 -11.69 -15.02 -7.18
N GLY A 271 -10.47 -14.88 -7.68
CA GLY A 271 -10.05 -15.42 -8.97
C GLY A 271 -10.25 -16.94 -9.03
N ILE A 272 -10.61 -17.46 -10.20
CA ILE A 272 -10.89 -18.89 -10.41
C ILE A 272 -9.55 -19.65 -10.48
N ALA A 273 -9.10 -20.19 -9.36
CA ALA A 273 -7.80 -20.84 -9.24
C ALA A 273 -7.51 -21.92 -10.30
N PRO A 274 -8.44 -22.82 -10.65
CA PRO A 274 -8.18 -23.84 -11.67
C PRO A 274 -7.88 -23.29 -13.06
N LYS A 275 -8.39 -22.10 -13.42
CA LYS A 275 -8.06 -21.42 -14.67
C LYS A 275 -6.55 -21.18 -14.80
N TYR A 276 -5.89 -20.86 -13.68
CA TYR A 276 -4.47 -20.52 -13.59
C TYR A 276 -3.59 -21.71 -13.14
N GLY A 277 -4.11 -22.92 -13.18
CA GLY A 277 -3.32 -24.10 -12.78
C GLY A 277 -3.09 -24.24 -11.27
N VAL A 278 -3.85 -23.51 -10.48
CA VAL A 278 -3.74 -23.52 -9.02
C VAL A 278 -4.76 -24.49 -8.43
N PRO A 279 -4.33 -25.43 -7.55
CA PRO A 279 -5.26 -26.28 -6.81
C PRO A 279 -6.13 -25.45 -5.85
N GLY A 280 -7.38 -25.81 -5.74
CA GLY A 280 -8.34 -25.07 -4.90
C GLY A 280 -9.33 -24.26 -5.71
N SER A 281 -10.10 -23.41 -5.02
CA SER A 281 -11.21 -22.67 -5.65
C SER A 281 -10.89 -21.20 -5.92
N ARG A 282 -9.97 -20.59 -5.15
CA ARG A 282 -9.73 -19.15 -5.16
C ARG A 282 -8.26 -18.80 -5.31
N LEU A 283 -8.00 -17.71 -5.99
CA LEU A 283 -6.68 -17.15 -6.22
C LEU A 283 -6.75 -15.62 -6.14
N ASP A 284 -5.79 -15.03 -5.47
CA ASP A 284 -5.62 -13.59 -5.43
C ASP A 284 -4.95 -13.14 -6.73
N LEU A 285 -5.60 -12.19 -7.44
CA LEU A 285 -5.13 -11.72 -8.73
C LEU A 285 -4.71 -10.27 -8.68
N ASN A 286 -3.63 -9.99 -9.40
CA ASN A 286 -2.92 -8.73 -9.39
C ASN A 286 -2.71 -8.18 -10.78
N VAL A 287 -2.66 -6.86 -10.89
CA VAL A 287 -2.13 -6.17 -12.07
C VAL A 287 -0.99 -5.25 -11.66
N PHE A 288 0.03 -5.18 -12.49
CA PHE A 288 1.07 -4.16 -12.37
C PHE A 288 0.69 -2.97 -13.27
N ARG A 289 0.91 -1.77 -12.76
CA ARG A 289 0.70 -0.53 -13.48
C ARG A 289 2.04 0.02 -13.95
N GLY A 290 2.13 0.29 -15.22
CA GLY A 290 3.34 0.84 -15.81
C GLY A 290 3.76 0.11 -17.08
N THR A 291 4.84 0.61 -17.66
CA THR A 291 5.44 0.09 -18.89
C THR A 291 6.28 -1.17 -18.62
N HIS A 292 6.79 -1.76 -19.69
CA HIS A 292 7.83 -2.79 -19.62
C HIS A 292 9.05 -2.31 -18.84
N ASP A 293 9.50 -1.07 -19.08
CA ASP A 293 10.67 -0.50 -18.42
C ASP A 293 10.42 -0.21 -16.94
N ALA A 294 9.21 0.23 -16.58
CA ALA A 294 8.82 0.39 -15.19
C ALA A 294 8.83 -0.95 -14.43
N PHE A 295 8.36 -2.04 -15.07
CA PHE A 295 8.43 -3.38 -14.49
C PHE A 295 9.87 -3.87 -14.35
N ALA A 296 10.72 -3.63 -15.35
CA ALA A 296 12.13 -3.95 -15.28
C ALA A 296 12.86 -3.14 -14.19
N SER A 297 12.53 -1.87 -14.04
CA SER A 297 13.05 -0.99 -12.99
C SER A 297 12.64 -1.47 -11.59
N LEU A 298 11.36 -1.83 -11.40
CA LEU A 298 10.88 -2.43 -10.14
C LEU A 298 11.68 -3.69 -9.81
N ARG A 299 11.82 -4.60 -10.75
CA ARG A 299 12.53 -5.86 -10.60
C ARG A 299 14.01 -5.67 -10.22
N LYS A 300 14.67 -4.72 -10.83
CA LYS A 300 16.06 -4.36 -10.52
C LYS A 300 16.21 -3.61 -9.19
N GLY A 301 15.11 -3.21 -8.56
CA GLY A 301 15.12 -2.46 -7.30
C GLY A 301 15.44 -0.98 -7.44
N SER A 302 15.57 -0.48 -8.67
CA SER A 302 15.80 0.94 -8.98
C SER A 302 14.52 1.70 -9.29
N TRP A 303 13.38 1.18 -8.84
CA TRP A 303 12.08 1.77 -9.09
C TRP A 303 11.99 3.22 -8.60
N THR A 304 11.46 4.06 -9.47
CA THR A 304 11.01 5.41 -9.17
C THR A 304 9.63 5.60 -9.78
N PRO A 305 8.75 6.41 -9.18
CA PRO A 305 7.47 6.73 -9.80
C PRO A 305 7.69 7.32 -11.19
N GLU A 306 7.13 6.67 -12.21
CA GLU A 306 7.13 7.16 -13.59
C GLU A 306 5.78 7.81 -13.92
N PRO A 307 5.70 8.62 -15.00
CA PRO A 307 4.40 9.14 -15.46
C PRO A 307 3.36 8.04 -15.69
N ALA A 308 3.78 6.84 -16.11
CA ALA A 308 2.90 5.68 -16.27
C ALA A 308 2.36 5.12 -14.96
N ASP A 309 3.02 5.36 -13.82
CA ASP A 309 2.55 4.99 -12.48
C ASP A 309 1.46 5.93 -11.97
N PHE A 310 1.32 7.08 -12.59
CA PHE A 310 0.25 8.02 -12.35
C PHE A 310 -0.87 7.82 -13.38
N MET A 311 -2.07 8.25 -13.01
CA MET A 311 -3.17 8.33 -13.96
C MET A 311 -2.71 9.07 -15.22
N PRO A 312 -3.00 8.58 -16.43
CA PRO A 312 -2.80 9.37 -17.63
C PRO A 312 -3.41 10.76 -17.41
N VAL A 313 -2.64 11.78 -17.65
CA VAL A 313 -3.12 13.14 -17.53
C VAL A 313 -3.85 13.43 -18.84
N GLY A 314 -5.18 13.44 -18.79
CA GLY A 314 -5.99 13.88 -19.91
C GLY A 314 -5.78 15.36 -20.24
N GLU A 315 -6.65 15.92 -21.03
CA GLU A 315 -6.64 17.35 -21.33
C GLU A 315 -6.63 18.19 -20.04
N SER A 316 -5.82 19.24 -19.99
CA SER A 316 -5.76 20.13 -18.82
C SER A 316 -7.15 20.67 -18.46
N SER A 317 -7.42 20.77 -17.18
CA SER A 317 -8.62 21.39 -16.65
C SER A 317 -8.28 22.51 -15.69
N TYR A 318 -9.15 23.53 -15.64
CA TYR A 318 -9.05 24.64 -14.71
C TYR A 318 -10.30 24.67 -13.85
N MET A 319 -10.13 24.72 -12.55
CA MET A 319 -11.24 24.76 -11.61
C MET A 319 -11.32 26.13 -10.95
N THR A 320 -12.53 26.65 -10.83
CA THR A 320 -12.83 27.88 -10.08
C THR A 320 -13.94 27.61 -9.08
N VAL A 321 -13.66 27.88 -7.81
CA VAL A 321 -14.70 27.90 -6.77
C VAL A 321 -15.44 29.24 -6.87
N LYS A 322 -16.72 29.20 -7.26
CA LYS A 322 -17.56 30.39 -7.44
C LYS A 322 -18.22 30.87 -6.17
N SER A 323 -18.66 29.93 -5.35
CA SER A 323 -19.38 30.23 -4.13
C SER A 323 -19.09 29.21 -3.05
N VAL A 324 -18.99 29.67 -1.83
CA VAL A 324 -18.96 28.84 -0.64
C VAL A 324 -20.08 29.37 0.25
N VAL A 325 -21.14 28.58 0.38
CA VAL A 325 -22.26 28.94 1.26
C VAL A 325 -22.02 28.30 2.60
N PHE A 326 -21.83 29.15 3.60
CA PHE A 326 -21.65 28.75 4.97
C PHE A 326 -22.95 28.32 5.59
N SER A 327 -22.86 27.37 6.46
CA SER A 327 -23.99 26.79 7.14
C SER A 327 -23.58 26.55 8.60
N ASN A 328 -24.55 26.30 9.46
CA ASN A 328 -24.26 25.84 10.81
C ASN A 328 -23.99 24.32 10.80
N SER A 329 -23.51 23.78 11.90
CA SER A 329 -23.12 22.35 12.03
C SER A 329 -24.25 21.34 11.71
N ASN A 330 -25.51 21.81 11.53
CA ASN A 330 -26.66 20.97 11.16
C ASN A 330 -27.00 21.01 9.66
N ARG A 331 -26.32 21.85 8.88
CA ARG A 331 -26.58 21.98 7.44
C ARG A 331 -25.28 21.70 6.67
N PRO A 332 -25.33 21.14 5.46
CA PRO A 332 -24.13 20.89 4.69
C PRO A 332 -23.46 22.20 4.23
N LEU A 333 -22.13 22.19 4.18
CA LEU A 333 -21.36 23.15 3.41
C LEU A 333 -21.71 22.97 1.93
N VAL A 334 -22.05 24.03 1.24
CA VAL A 334 -22.36 23.98 -0.19
C VAL A 334 -21.33 24.81 -0.95
N VAL A 335 -20.66 24.17 -1.92
CA VAL A 335 -19.62 24.79 -2.74
C VAL A 335 -20.03 24.72 -4.21
N GLY A 336 -20.13 25.88 -4.83
CA GLY A 336 -20.31 26.00 -6.28
C GLY A 336 -18.97 26.00 -6.99
N VAL A 337 -18.81 25.14 -8.00
CA VAL A 337 -17.55 24.95 -8.72
C VAL A 337 -17.79 24.92 -10.21
N ASP A 338 -16.97 25.66 -10.97
CA ASP A 338 -16.85 25.49 -12.42
C ASP A 338 -15.55 24.77 -12.75
N VAL A 339 -15.60 23.87 -13.71
CA VAL A 339 -14.42 23.22 -14.29
C VAL A 339 -14.44 23.47 -15.79
N MET A 340 -13.35 24.05 -16.29
CA MET A 340 -13.21 24.51 -17.67
C MET A 340 -12.01 23.84 -18.35
N ARG A 341 -12.10 23.67 -19.66
CA ARG A 341 -10.97 23.35 -20.55
C ARG A 341 -10.08 24.58 -20.77
N PRO A 342 -8.87 24.41 -21.34
CA PRO A 342 -8.06 25.53 -21.80
C PRO A 342 -8.79 26.44 -22.81
N THR A 343 -9.72 25.86 -23.55
CA THR A 343 -10.58 26.58 -24.52
C THR A 343 -11.71 27.38 -23.88
N LEU A 344 -11.81 27.39 -22.54
CA LEU A 344 -12.88 27.97 -21.74
C LEU A 344 -14.24 27.28 -21.91
N GLU A 345 -14.28 26.13 -22.54
CA GLU A 345 -15.49 25.31 -22.59
C GLU A 345 -15.65 24.53 -21.26
N PRO A 346 -16.92 24.38 -20.80
CA PRO A 346 -17.17 23.62 -19.57
C PRO A 346 -16.79 22.15 -19.73
N VAL A 347 -16.18 21.58 -18.70
CA VAL A 347 -15.99 20.15 -18.58
C VAL A 347 -17.29 19.52 -18.07
N VAL A 348 -17.81 18.55 -18.82
CA VAL A 348 -19.12 17.93 -18.53
C VAL A 348 -18.99 16.47 -18.03
N THR A 349 -17.77 15.98 -17.83
CA THR A 349 -17.45 14.64 -17.28
C THR A 349 -16.80 14.75 -15.91
N GLY A 350 -16.60 13.63 -15.23
CA GLY A 350 -15.91 13.62 -13.96
C GLY A 350 -16.78 13.96 -12.76
N SER A 351 -16.15 14.42 -11.68
CA SER A 351 -16.80 14.83 -10.43
C SER A 351 -15.90 15.77 -9.63
N VAL A 352 -16.47 16.37 -8.59
CA VAL A 352 -15.75 17.24 -7.64
C VAL A 352 -15.89 16.69 -6.22
N LYS A 353 -14.92 16.96 -5.36
CA LYS A 353 -14.96 16.58 -3.94
C LYS A 353 -14.18 17.54 -3.06
N PHE A 354 -14.52 17.54 -1.80
CA PHE A 354 -13.76 18.21 -0.75
C PHE A 354 -12.79 17.22 -0.10
N VAL A 355 -11.55 17.65 0.03
CA VAL A 355 -10.48 16.96 0.74
C VAL A 355 -10.05 17.82 1.91
N GLN A 356 -10.24 17.34 3.13
CA GLN A 356 -9.86 18.07 4.33
C GLN A 356 -8.34 18.23 4.43
N ASP A 357 -7.90 19.34 5.04
CA ASP A 357 -6.50 19.58 5.29
C ASP A 357 -5.94 18.54 6.27
N PRO A 358 -4.91 17.81 5.89
CA PRO A 358 -4.31 16.82 6.79
C PRO A 358 -3.56 17.45 7.99
N ALA A 359 -3.18 18.72 7.89
CA ALA A 359 -2.58 19.46 9.00
C ALA A 359 -3.63 19.87 10.05
N ASN A 360 -4.91 20.02 9.62
CA ASN A 360 -6.04 20.36 10.50
C ASN A 360 -7.20 19.36 10.30
N PRO A 361 -7.07 18.08 10.71
CA PRO A 361 -8.06 17.06 10.44
C PRO A 361 -9.30 17.24 11.32
N MET A 362 -10.47 17.15 10.72
CA MET A 362 -11.76 17.24 11.43
C MET A 362 -12.06 16.02 12.32
N ASN A 363 -11.35 14.90 12.12
CA ASN A 363 -11.51 13.62 12.85
C ASN A 363 -12.92 13.03 12.82
N VAL A 364 -13.68 13.35 11.78
CA VAL A 364 -15.06 12.87 11.54
C VAL A 364 -15.21 12.33 10.13
N SER A 365 -16.23 11.51 9.92
CA SER A 365 -16.59 11.04 8.57
C SER A 365 -17.49 12.05 7.90
N LEU A 366 -17.02 12.65 6.81
CA LEU A 366 -17.78 13.59 6.00
C LEU A 366 -18.66 12.85 4.99
N LYS A 367 -19.90 13.31 4.82
CA LYS A 367 -20.81 12.85 3.77
C LYS A 367 -20.81 13.88 2.65
N GLN A 368 -20.46 13.45 1.45
CA GLN A 368 -20.38 14.33 0.29
C GLN A 368 -21.41 13.92 -0.76
N ARG A 369 -22.09 14.90 -1.33
CA ARG A 369 -23.01 14.75 -2.46
C ARG A 369 -22.64 15.78 -3.53
N VAL A 370 -22.60 15.33 -4.77
CA VAL A 370 -22.28 16.17 -5.92
C VAL A 370 -23.45 16.19 -6.88
N GLU A 371 -23.81 17.35 -7.32
CA GLU A 371 -24.80 17.58 -8.37
C GLU A 371 -24.13 18.39 -9.49
N ARG A 372 -24.38 18.00 -10.73
CA ARG A 372 -23.87 18.70 -11.91
C ARG A 372 -25.01 19.34 -12.66
N ALA A 373 -24.90 20.63 -12.94
CA ALA A 373 -25.79 21.31 -13.87
C ALA A 373 -25.42 20.97 -15.32
N THR A 374 -26.39 21.08 -16.23
CA THR A 374 -26.18 20.87 -17.66
C THR A 374 -25.17 21.85 -18.28
N SER A 375 -24.96 23.01 -17.63
CA SER A 375 -23.97 24.04 -17.99
C SER A 375 -22.51 23.69 -17.66
N GLY A 376 -22.23 22.52 -17.05
CA GLY A 376 -20.90 22.19 -16.60
C GLY A 376 -20.50 22.76 -15.23
N SER A 377 -21.41 23.42 -14.52
CA SER A 377 -21.22 23.84 -13.14
C SER A 377 -21.53 22.67 -12.19
N TRP A 378 -20.81 22.60 -11.08
CA TRP A 378 -20.93 21.57 -10.06
C TRP A 378 -21.38 22.18 -8.74
N THR A 379 -22.23 21.48 -8.01
CA THR A 379 -22.59 21.82 -6.64
C THR A 379 -22.17 20.68 -5.75
N LEU A 380 -21.22 20.94 -4.85
CA LEU A 380 -20.74 20.00 -3.86
C LEU A 380 -21.36 20.33 -2.50
N SER A 381 -22.05 19.37 -1.91
CA SER A 381 -22.60 19.46 -0.55
C SER A 381 -21.81 18.55 0.38
N VAL A 382 -21.26 19.08 1.47
CA VAL A 382 -20.47 18.35 2.45
C VAL A 382 -21.12 18.46 3.82
N ALA A 383 -21.63 17.34 4.35
CA ALA A 383 -22.31 17.27 5.65
C ALA A 383 -21.41 16.57 6.68
N GLY A 384 -21.65 16.88 7.96
CA GLY A 384 -20.94 16.31 9.08
C GLY A 384 -19.70 17.10 9.49
N ILE A 385 -19.54 18.33 9.00
CA ILE A 385 -18.43 19.20 9.39
C ILE A 385 -18.72 19.77 10.78
N PRO A 386 -17.83 19.63 11.77
CA PRO A 386 -17.97 20.22 13.10
C PRO A 386 -17.91 21.75 13.04
N ALA A 387 -18.44 22.40 14.07
CA ALA A 387 -18.24 23.85 14.25
C ALA A 387 -16.76 24.16 14.42
N GLY A 388 -16.28 25.23 13.80
CA GLY A 388 -14.87 25.64 13.81
C GLY A 388 -14.43 26.28 12.51
N ILE A 389 -13.15 26.63 12.46
CA ILE A 389 -12.47 27.14 11.26
C ILE A 389 -11.71 25.98 10.62
N TRP A 390 -12.00 25.71 9.36
CA TRP A 390 -11.47 24.56 8.64
C TRP A 390 -10.86 24.97 7.31
N SER A 391 -9.84 24.25 6.92
CA SER A 391 -9.23 24.33 5.60
C SER A 391 -9.29 22.99 4.87
N GLY A 392 -9.22 23.05 3.56
CA GLY A 392 -9.18 21.88 2.71
C GLY A 392 -9.06 22.27 1.26
N THR A 393 -9.23 21.29 0.38
CA THR A 393 -9.08 21.48 -1.06
C THR A 393 -10.30 20.93 -1.78
N ILE A 394 -10.88 21.72 -2.66
CA ILE A 394 -11.83 21.21 -3.65
C ILE A 394 -11.03 20.61 -4.79
N VAL A 395 -11.36 19.40 -5.18
CA VAL A 395 -10.64 18.66 -6.22
C VAL A 395 -11.63 18.19 -7.27
N TYR A 396 -11.36 18.52 -8.51
CA TYR A 396 -11.98 17.91 -9.68
C TYR A 396 -11.18 16.67 -10.08
N PHE A 397 -11.87 15.61 -10.45
CA PHE A 397 -11.28 14.37 -10.98
C PHE A 397 -12.19 13.78 -12.06
N ASP A 398 -11.57 13.18 -13.06
CA ASP A 398 -12.27 12.51 -14.15
C ASP A 398 -11.85 11.03 -14.18
N ASN A 399 -12.81 10.14 -13.97
CA ASN A 399 -12.58 8.69 -13.93
C ASN A 399 -12.27 8.10 -15.32
N SER A 400 -12.63 8.84 -16.37
CA SER A 400 -12.33 8.43 -17.76
C SER A 400 -10.94 8.87 -18.21
N ASP A 401 -10.20 9.60 -17.37
CA ASP A 401 -8.90 10.20 -17.70
C ASP A 401 -8.95 11.15 -18.93
N THR A 402 -10.14 11.59 -19.31
CA THR A 402 -10.29 12.53 -20.44
C THR A 402 -9.75 13.91 -20.08
N HIS A 403 -9.83 14.27 -18.79
CA HIS A 403 -9.35 15.56 -18.29
C HIS A 403 -8.44 15.39 -17.08
N ALA A 404 -7.40 16.20 -17.02
CA ALA A 404 -6.50 16.26 -15.89
C ALA A 404 -7.22 16.75 -14.63
N THR A 405 -6.80 16.23 -13.49
CA THR A 405 -7.23 16.68 -12.17
C THR A 405 -6.84 18.13 -11.94
N SER A 406 -7.77 18.95 -11.46
CA SER A 406 -7.51 20.31 -10.98
C SER A 406 -8.01 20.50 -9.56
N SER A 407 -7.43 21.45 -8.83
CA SER A 407 -7.75 21.65 -7.43
C SER A 407 -7.65 23.10 -7.00
N GLN A 408 -8.45 23.49 -6.00
CA GLN A 408 -8.41 24.81 -5.39
C GLN A 408 -8.55 24.70 -3.86
N PRO A 409 -7.64 25.31 -3.08
CA PRO A 409 -7.76 25.37 -1.63
C PRO A 409 -8.91 26.28 -1.22
N ILE A 410 -9.58 25.93 -0.12
CA ILE A 410 -10.60 26.74 0.51
C ILE A 410 -10.39 26.76 2.03
N THR A 411 -10.76 27.90 2.65
CA THR A 411 -10.89 28.03 4.10
C THR A 411 -12.27 28.55 4.42
N PHE A 412 -12.91 28.01 5.45
CA PHE A 412 -14.29 28.36 5.81
C PHE A 412 -14.54 28.18 7.31
N THR A 413 -15.59 28.85 7.81
CA THR A 413 -16.02 28.73 9.21
C THR A 413 -17.38 28.07 9.25
N ILE A 414 -17.55 27.10 10.14
CA ILE A 414 -18.87 26.49 10.45
C ILE A 414 -19.29 26.97 11.84
N GLU A 415 -20.43 27.61 11.90
CA GLU A 415 -21.00 28.07 13.17
C GLU A 415 -21.66 26.94 13.95
N GLN A 416 -21.67 27.03 15.27
CA GLN A 416 -22.36 26.06 16.11
C GLN A 416 -23.89 26.24 15.94
N ALA A 417 -24.58 25.13 15.66
CA ALA A 417 -26.04 25.18 15.57
C ALA A 417 -26.65 25.47 16.94
N LEU A 418 -27.63 26.35 16.99
CA LEU A 418 -28.44 26.56 18.19
C LEU A 418 -29.20 25.24 18.50
N THR A 419 -28.91 24.65 19.63
CA THR A 419 -29.51 23.38 20.05
C THR A 419 -30.93 23.59 20.53
N THR A 420 -31.92 23.22 19.72
CA THR A 420 -33.25 22.89 20.22
C THR A 420 -33.25 21.42 20.67
N PRO A 421 -33.66 21.06 21.88
CA PRO A 421 -33.59 19.67 22.32
C PRO A 421 -34.58 18.81 21.54
N THR A 422 -34.10 17.87 20.76
CA THR A 422 -34.90 16.86 20.06
C THR A 422 -34.86 15.54 20.84
N PRO A 423 -36.01 14.83 20.97
CA PRO A 423 -36.07 13.57 21.69
C PRO A 423 -35.24 12.47 21.01
N LYS A 424 -34.55 11.71 21.81
CA LYS A 424 -33.63 10.64 21.44
C LYS A 424 -34.36 9.44 20.81
N PRO A 425 -34.09 9.04 19.57
CA PRO A 425 -34.66 7.81 19.02
C PRO A 425 -33.94 6.58 19.56
N THR A 426 -34.71 5.60 20.05
CA THR A 426 -34.23 4.29 20.45
C THR A 426 -33.81 3.46 19.25
N LYS A 427 -32.53 3.04 19.19
CA LYS A 427 -31.99 2.19 18.13
C LYS A 427 -32.40 0.73 18.35
N LYS A 428 -33.03 0.14 17.33
CA LYS A 428 -33.13 -1.33 17.18
C LYS A 428 -31.80 -1.89 16.71
N PRO A 429 -31.33 -3.07 17.18
CA PRO A 429 -30.09 -3.66 16.73
C PRO A 429 -30.19 -4.10 15.26
N VAL A 430 -29.28 -3.62 14.43
CA VAL A 430 -29.13 -4.06 13.04
C VAL A 430 -28.24 -5.29 13.03
N VAL A 431 -28.81 -6.44 12.71
CA VAL A 431 -28.09 -7.67 12.41
C VAL A 431 -27.44 -7.50 11.03
N LYS A 432 -26.10 -7.42 10.98
CA LYS A 432 -25.38 -7.40 9.70
C LYS A 432 -25.45 -8.80 9.06
N PRO A 433 -25.88 -8.91 7.79
CA PRO A 433 -25.77 -10.18 7.07
C PRO A 433 -24.31 -10.57 6.94
N LYS A 434 -23.98 -11.84 7.18
CA LYS A 434 -22.69 -12.41 6.80
C LYS A 434 -22.60 -12.39 5.26
N THR A 435 -21.91 -11.42 4.71
CA THR A 435 -21.63 -11.38 3.28
C THR A 435 -20.51 -12.40 2.98
N ASP A 436 -20.79 -13.32 2.07
CA ASP A 436 -19.76 -14.09 1.38
C ASP A 436 -18.77 -13.07 0.76
N GLY A 437 -17.49 -13.11 1.20
CA GLY A 437 -16.48 -12.13 0.82
C GLY A 437 -16.23 -11.99 -0.67
N CYS A 438 -16.86 -12.86 -1.51
CA CYS A 438 -16.76 -12.81 -2.96
C CYS A 438 -17.95 -12.15 -3.66
N ARG A 439 -19.06 -11.84 -2.96
CA ARG A 439 -20.28 -11.34 -3.61
C ARG A 439 -20.14 -9.99 -4.31
N ASN A 440 -19.20 -9.18 -3.89
CA ASN A 440 -18.96 -7.83 -4.42
C ASN A 440 -17.66 -7.71 -5.22
N GLN A 441 -17.01 -8.83 -5.53
CA GLN A 441 -15.79 -8.86 -6.32
C GLN A 441 -16.11 -9.17 -7.78
N ILE A 442 -15.28 -8.68 -8.68
CA ILE A 442 -15.42 -8.90 -10.12
C ILE A 442 -15.31 -10.39 -10.41
N LYS A 443 -16.28 -10.93 -11.13
CA LYS A 443 -16.22 -12.31 -11.64
C LYS A 443 -15.28 -12.33 -12.84
N ASN A 444 -14.16 -13.00 -12.71
CA ASN A 444 -13.19 -13.24 -13.79
C ASN A 444 -13.53 -14.46 -14.62
#